data_030eea2dde69725f8c4c4eca919ee031
#
_entry.id   030eea2dde69725f8c4c4eca919ee031
#
_cell.length_a   1.000
_cell.length_b   1.000
_cell.length_c   1.000
_cell.angle_alpha   90.00
_cell.angle_beta   90.00
_cell.angle_gamma   90.00
#
_symmetry.space_group_name_H-M   'P 1'
#
loop_
_entity.id
_entity.type
_entity.pdbx_description
1 polymer ?
#
loop_
_entity_poly.entity_id
_entity_poly.type
_entity_poly.pdbx_seq_one_letter_code
_entity_poly.pdbx_strand_id
1 'polypeptide(L)'
;MFNPVIDYPCAVADQSPEGCHKALRWCLDYVNSDQLLTLWVPQKNSLNGNEFLKRLSVQSDVDIIFGRNRLMFNADGPVLAMYPSVEDLGTIVGSRGITALCVVQWVDSLKIWIQETKAEVLTEESLNNDLSWNEEELSLLPEVVQGLEHITKMVNCDNAISGGHEKKIVVRRLLQLHDKGIDLPGDAMAEWVAAHGWSEKNCKKLKEYAEKINKGIRPRYNA
;
A
#
# COMPACT_ATOMS: atom_id res chain seq x y z
N MET A 1 18.90 4.64 -4.75
CA MET A 1 18.14 4.31 -5.96
C MET A 1 16.92 3.57 -5.48
N PHE A 2 15.75 4.05 -5.80
CA PHE A 2 14.49 3.45 -5.37
C PHE A 2 14.36 2.06 -6.00
N ASN A 3 14.09 1.03 -5.21
CA ASN A 3 13.80 -0.30 -5.74
C ASN A 3 12.27 -0.46 -5.78
N PRO A 4 11.63 -0.34 -6.94
CA PRO A 4 10.17 -0.34 -7.04
C PRO A 4 9.55 -1.74 -6.95
N VAL A 5 10.33 -2.76 -6.70
CA VAL A 5 9.87 -4.15 -6.70
C VAL A 5 9.93 -4.70 -5.27
N ILE A 6 8.80 -5.16 -4.77
CA ILE A 6 8.75 -5.98 -3.57
C ILE A 6 9.42 -7.32 -3.88
N ASP A 7 10.45 -7.67 -3.12
CA ASP A 7 11.26 -8.88 -3.29
C ASP A 7 10.98 -9.96 -2.22
N TYR A 8 9.96 -9.72 -1.40
CA TYR A 8 9.51 -10.65 -0.37
C TYR A 8 8.05 -11.09 -0.61
N PRO A 9 7.63 -12.28 -0.08
CA PRO A 9 6.28 -12.77 -0.22
C PRO A 9 5.26 -11.85 0.46
N CYS A 10 4.09 -11.71 -0.18
CA CYS A 10 2.97 -10.95 0.34
C CYS A 10 1.72 -11.81 0.43
N ALA A 11 0.86 -11.53 1.40
CA ALA A 11 -0.46 -12.13 1.53
C ALA A 11 -1.50 -11.11 1.99
N VAL A 12 -2.77 -11.44 1.74
CA VAL A 12 -3.91 -10.68 2.25
C VAL A 12 -4.93 -11.60 2.90
N ALA A 13 -5.58 -11.09 3.94
CA ALA A 13 -6.70 -11.74 4.61
C ALA A 13 -7.78 -10.71 4.95
N ASP A 14 -9.01 -11.18 5.18
CA ASP A 14 -10.07 -10.33 5.69
C ASP A 14 -9.97 -10.11 7.21
N GLN A 15 -10.84 -9.26 7.74
CA GLN A 15 -10.91 -8.90 9.16
C GLN A 15 -11.61 -9.93 10.04
N SER A 16 -12.09 -11.05 9.50
CA SER A 16 -12.74 -12.09 10.29
C SER A 16 -11.77 -12.70 11.31
N PRO A 17 -12.27 -13.30 12.41
CA PRO A 17 -11.40 -14.03 13.31
C PRO A 17 -10.58 -15.12 12.62
N GLU A 18 -11.16 -15.80 11.63
CA GLU A 18 -10.46 -16.80 10.82
C GLU A 18 -9.37 -16.16 9.96
N GLY A 19 -9.68 -15.06 9.27
CA GLY A 19 -8.72 -14.31 8.46
C GLY A 19 -7.54 -13.82 9.28
N CYS A 20 -7.79 -13.23 10.45
CA CYS A 20 -6.74 -12.80 11.37
C CYS A 20 -5.83 -13.96 11.82
N HIS A 21 -6.42 -15.16 12.10
CA HIS A 21 -5.62 -16.33 12.48
C HIS A 21 -4.81 -16.88 11.31
N LYS A 22 -5.38 -16.94 10.10
CA LYS A 22 -4.66 -17.35 8.90
C LYS A 22 -3.49 -16.41 8.60
N ALA A 23 -3.73 -15.10 8.68
CA ALA A 23 -2.71 -14.08 8.49
C ALA A 23 -1.54 -14.21 9.49
N LEU A 24 -1.86 -14.41 10.78
CA LEU A 24 -0.84 -14.63 11.80
C LEU A 24 -0.04 -15.91 11.51
N ARG A 25 -0.73 -17.02 11.22
CA ARG A 25 -0.07 -18.30 10.93
C ARG A 25 0.85 -18.18 9.73
N TRP A 26 0.36 -17.55 8.66
CA TRP A 26 1.16 -17.31 7.47
C TRP A 26 2.42 -16.50 7.79
N CYS A 27 2.33 -15.42 8.57
CA CYS A 27 3.52 -14.67 9.00
C CYS A 27 4.48 -15.53 9.83
N LEU A 28 3.97 -16.36 10.76
CA LEU A 28 4.82 -17.22 11.61
C LEU A 28 5.60 -18.25 10.80
N ASP A 29 5.09 -18.70 9.65
CA ASP A 29 5.81 -19.60 8.75
C ASP A 29 7.06 -18.96 8.12
N TYR A 30 7.18 -17.63 8.17
CA TYR A 30 8.34 -16.85 7.71
C TYR A 30 9.23 -16.31 8.83
N VAL A 31 8.91 -16.56 10.11
CA VAL A 31 9.76 -16.16 11.23
C VAL A 31 10.95 -17.12 11.35
N ASN A 32 12.15 -16.62 11.23
CA ASN A 32 13.38 -17.38 11.54
C ASN A 32 13.72 -17.28 13.02
N SER A 33 14.62 -18.17 13.50
CA SER A 33 14.98 -18.30 14.94
C SER A 33 15.41 -17.02 15.65
N ASP A 34 15.98 -16.10 14.91
CA ASP A 34 16.55 -14.85 15.44
C ASP A 34 15.73 -13.61 15.08
N GLN A 35 14.52 -13.82 14.52
CA GLN A 35 13.65 -12.74 14.05
C GLN A 35 12.42 -12.59 14.94
N LEU A 36 11.85 -11.38 14.94
CA LEU A 36 10.59 -11.05 15.59
C LEU A 36 9.48 -10.87 14.56
N LEU A 37 8.26 -11.22 14.95
CA LEU A 37 7.08 -10.80 14.21
C LEU A 37 6.83 -9.32 14.47
N THR A 38 6.81 -8.49 13.42
CA THR A 38 6.38 -7.10 13.56
C THR A 38 4.85 -7.00 13.40
N LEU A 39 4.16 -6.58 14.45
CA LEU A 39 2.75 -6.23 14.41
C LEU A 39 2.61 -4.74 14.10
N TRP A 40 2.18 -4.41 12.89
CA TRP A 40 1.87 -3.03 12.54
C TRP A 40 0.37 -2.75 12.74
N VAL A 41 0.05 -1.65 13.42
CA VAL A 41 -1.33 -1.17 13.63
C VAL A 41 -1.41 0.34 13.39
N PRO A 42 -2.54 0.88 12.87
CA PRO A 42 -2.66 2.31 12.56
C PRO A 42 -2.39 3.21 13.77
N GLN A 43 -2.89 2.81 14.94
CA GLN A 43 -2.74 3.59 16.17
C GLN A 43 -2.87 2.72 17.42
N LYS A 44 -2.34 3.20 18.54
CA LYS A 44 -2.35 2.47 19.81
C LYS A 44 -3.75 2.05 20.27
N ASN A 45 -4.74 2.88 20.03
CA ASN A 45 -6.12 2.58 20.40
C ASN A 45 -6.70 1.38 19.65
N SER A 46 -6.14 1.02 18.48
CA SER A 46 -6.56 -0.19 17.74
C SER A 46 -6.38 -1.47 18.56
N LEU A 47 -5.44 -1.50 19.51
CA LEU A 47 -5.24 -2.64 20.40
C LEU A 47 -6.39 -2.81 21.41
N ASN A 48 -7.01 -1.71 21.87
CA ASN A 48 -7.94 -1.75 22.99
C ASN A 48 -9.29 -2.40 22.65
N GLY A 49 -9.71 -2.34 21.40
CA GLY A 49 -10.99 -2.88 20.91
C GLY A 49 -10.94 -4.31 20.40
N ASN A 50 -9.75 -4.92 20.33
CA ASN A 50 -9.56 -6.21 19.66
C ASN A 50 -8.76 -7.17 20.56
N GLU A 51 -9.42 -8.22 21.05
CA GLU A 51 -8.80 -9.21 21.96
C GLU A 51 -7.65 -9.99 21.27
N PHE A 52 -7.74 -10.24 19.99
CA PHE A 52 -6.66 -10.86 19.22
C PHE A 52 -5.40 -9.99 19.25
N LEU A 53 -5.54 -8.69 18.96
CA LEU A 53 -4.41 -7.75 18.99
C LEU A 53 -3.84 -7.57 20.41
N LYS A 54 -4.69 -7.53 21.43
CA LYS A 54 -4.24 -7.45 22.83
C LYS A 54 -3.38 -8.65 23.22
N ARG A 55 -3.83 -9.86 22.87
CA ARG A 55 -3.08 -11.10 23.17
C ARG A 55 -1.75 -11.13 22.43
N LEU A 56 -1.74 -10.71 21.17
CA LEU A 56 -0.54 -10.69 20.36
C LEU A 56 0.47 -9.64 20.87
N SER A 57 -0.03 -8.48 21.31
CA SER A 57 0.81 -7.36 21.75
C SER A 57 1.57 -7.59 23.07
N VAL A 58 1.29 -8.64 23.81
CA VAL A 58 1.99 -8.97 25.07
C VAL A 58 2.98 -10.13 24.90
N GLN A 59 3.13 -10.67 23.68
CA GLN A 59 4.11 -11.73 23.42
C GLN A 59 5.52 -11.14 23.32
N SER A 60 6.49 -11.86 23.83
CA SER A 60 7.90 -11.41 23.86
C SER A 60 8.59 -11.46 22.49
N ASP A 61 8.04 -12.21 21.56
CA ASP A 61 8.52 -12.43 20.19
C ASP A 61 7.78 -11.54 19.15
N VAL A 62 7.03 -10.56 19.64
CA VAL A 62 6.30 -9.59 18.81
C VAL A 62 6.76 -8.18 19.08
N ASP A 63 7.24 -7.49 18.05
CA ASP A 63 7.49 -6.06 18.06
C ASP A 63 6.27 -5.29 17.53
N ILE A 64 5.95 -4.12 18.12
CA ILE A 64 4.76 -3.37 17.77
C ILE A 64 5.11 -2.01 17.19
N ILE A 65 4.65 -1.79 15.97
CA ILE A 65 4.79 -0.53 15.26
C ILE A 65 3.43 0.16 15.14
N PHE A 66 3.39 1.45 15.49
CA PHE A 66 2.20 2.28 15.34
C PHE A 66 2.36 3.22 14.15
N GLY A 67 1.42 3.12 13.19
CA GLY A 67 1.41 3.93 11.97
C GLY A 67 1.18 5.44 12.19
N ARG A 68 0.77 5.85 13.40
CA ARG A 68 0.47 7.26 13.72
C ARG A 68 1.60 8.25 13.36
N ASN A 69 2.84 7.82 13.44
CA ASN A 69 3.99 8.67 13.12
C ASN A 69 4.31 8.69 11.63
N ARG A 70 3.68 7.84 10.82
CA ARG A 70 3.81 7.78 9.35
C ARG A 70 5.26 7.76 8.85
N LEU A 71 6.15 7.16 9.64
CA LEU A 71 7.55 7.02 9.33
C LEU A 71 7.85 5.60 8.88
N MET A 72 8.76 5.47 7.93
CA MET A 72 9.38 4.19 7.61
C MET A 72 10.08 3.64 8.86
N PHE A 73 10.04 2.34 9.02
CA PHE A 73 10.62 1.61 10.15
C PHE A 73 11.59 0.54 9.67
N ASN A 74 12.31 -0.06 10.59
CA ASN A 74 13.08 -1.28 10.34
C ASN A 74 12.33 -2.42 11.01
N ALA A 75 11.89 -3.40 10.22
CA ALA A 75 11.43 -4.68 10.72
C ALA A 75 12.64 -5.60 10.93
N ASP A 76 12.46 -6.60 11.76
CA ASP A 76 13.45 -7.69 11.94
C ASP A 76 12.75 -9.02 11.64
N GLY A 77 12.12 -9.11 10.51
CA GLY A 77 11.35 -10.30 10.13
C GLY A 77 10.05 -10.00 9.39
N PRO A 78 9.07 -10.91 9.44
CA PRO A 78 7.78 -10.72 8.80
C PRO A 78 6.94 -9.63 9.48
N VAL A 79 6.09 -8.98 8.70
CA VAL A 79 5.18 -7.94 9.15
C VAL A 79 3.74 -8.39 8.99
N LEU A 80 2.98 -8.37 10.08
CA LEU A 80 1.53 -8.50 10.10
C LEU A 80 0.93 -7.09 10.19
N ALA A 81 0.41 -6.57 9.08
CA ALA A 81 -0.19 -5.25 9.01
C ALA A 81 -1.71 -5.35 9.20
N MET A 82 -2.19 -4.80 10.33
CA MET A 82 -3.61 -4.84 10.67
C MET A 82 -4.29 -3.55 10.24
N TYR A 83 -5.21 -3.65 9.30
CA TYR A 83 -6.09 -2.57 8.86
C TYR A 83 -5.36 -1.32 8.34
N PRO A 84 -4.30 -1.46 7.54
CA PRO A 84 -3.66 -0.29 6.96
C PRO A 84 -4.56 0.36 5.90
N SER A 85 -4.48 1.68 5.77
CA SER A 85 -4.98 2.36 4.58
C SER A 85 -4.04 2.08 3.38
N VAL A 86 -4.50 2.38 2.17
CA VAL A 86 -3.65 2.29 0.96
C VAL A 86 -2.38 3.13 1.12
N GLU A 87 -2.53 4.29 1.72
CA GLU A 87 -1.40 5.20 1.96
C GLU A 87 -0.42 4.64 3.00
N ASP A 88 -0.94 4.00 4.07
CA ASP A 88 -0.09 3.33 5.07
C ASP A 88 0.74 2.21 4.44
N LEU A 89 0.15 1.44 3.50
CA LEU A 89 0.84 0.38 2.77
C LEU A 89 2.09 0.89 2.06
N GLY A 90 2.02 2.06 1.43
CA GLY A 90 3.18 2.67 0.80
C GLY A 90 4.33 2.91 1.79
N THR A 91 4.02 3.33 3.02
CA THR A 91 5.02 3.49 4.08
C THR A 91 5.56 2.15 4.57
N ILE A 92 4.68 1.15 4.75
CA ILE A 92 5.08 -0.20 5.16
C ILE A 92 6.00 -0.81 4.11
N VAL A 93 5.59 -0.82 2.84
CA VAL A 93 6.38 -1.36 1.72
C VAL A 93 7.73 -0.66 1.57
N GLY A 94 7.79 0.66 1.80
CA GLY A 94 9.04 1.42 1.79
C GLY A 94 9.94 1.20 3.00
N SER A 95 9.49 0.48 4.02
CA SER A 95 10.26 0.15 5.23
C SER A 95 11.32 -0.93 4.94
N ARG A 96 12.25 -1.13 5.88
CA ARG A 96 13.40 -2.04 5.67
C ARG A 96 13.30 -3.27 6.53
N GLY A 97 14.02 -4.33 6.15
CA GLY A 97 14.16 -5.55 6.95
C GLY A 97 12.92 -6.44 6.95
N ILE A 98 11.93 -6.13 6.11
CA ILE A 98 10.73 -6.95 5.94
C ILE A 98 11.11 -8.21 5.16
N THR A 99 10.81 -9.39 5.71
CA THR A 99 11.04 -10.68 5.05
C THR A 99 9.76 -11.28 4.46
N ALA A 100 8.60 -10.88 4.95
CA ALA A 100 7.28 -11.22 4.43
C ALA A 100 6.27 -10.18 4.91
N LEU A 101 5.20 -9.93 4.16
CA LEU A 101 4.16 -8.96 4.51
C LEU A 101 2.77 -9.59 4.37
N CYS A 102 2.04 -9.71 5.46
CA CYS A 102 0.63 -10.07 5.42
C CYS A 102 -0.24 -8.88 5.83
N VAL A 103 -1.23 -8.56 5.01
CA VAL A 103 -2.17 -7.45 5.22
C VAL A 103 -3.53 -7.98 5.59
N VAL A 104 -4.04 -7.60 6.76
CA VAL A 104 -5.45 -7.83 7.10
C VAL A 104 -6.24 -6.59 6.72
N GLN A 105 -7.14 -6.74 5.73
CA GLN A 105 -7.94 -5.65 5.19
C GLN A 105 -9.10 -5.29 6.13
N TRP A 106 -9.53 -4.01 6.11
CA TRP A 106 -10.73 -3.61 6.84
C TRP A 106 -11.99 -3.65 5.95
N VAL A 107 -12.04 -2.80 4.95
CA VAL A 107 -13.20 -2.63 4.05
C VAL A 107 -12.76 -2.54 2.60
N ASP A 108 -11.65 -1.88 2.34
CA ASP A 108 -11.18 -1.60 0.98
C ASP A 108 -10.53 -2.83 0.37
N SER A 109 -10.99 -3.21 -0.81
CA SER A 109 -10.30 -4.26 -1.56
C SER A 109 -9.03 -3.69 -2.17
N LEU A 110 -7.89 -4.22 -1.79
CA LEU A 110 -6.56 -3.84 -2.28
C LEU A 110 -6.22 -4.55 -3.60
N LYS A 111 -7.06 -4.40 -4.60
CA LYS A 111 -7.04 -5.23 -5.81
C LYS A 111 -5.82 -5.01 -6.68
N ILE A 112 -5.51 -3.75 -6.98
CA ILE A 112 -4.32 -3.39 -7.74
C ILE A 112 -3.06 -3.73 -6.94
N TRP A 113 -3.07 -3.47 -5.62
CA TRP A 113 -1.96 -3.83 -4.75
C TRP A 113 -1.71 -5.35 -4.73
N ILE A 114 -2.77 -6.17 -4.66
CA ILE A 114 -2.69 -7.64 -4.73
C ILE A 114 -2.09 -8.10 -6.07
N GLN A 115 -2.53 -7.52 -7.18
CA GLN A 115 -2.01 -7.84 -8.51
C GLN A 115 -0.54 -7.47 -8.64
N GLU A 116 -0.15 -6.26 -8.25
CA GLU A 116 1.22 -5.77 -8.36
C GLU A 116 2.19 -6.53 -7.45
N THR A 117 1.76 -6.91 -6.26
CA THR A 117 2.59 -7.65 -5.29
C THR A 117 2.51 -9.16 -5.46
N LYS A 118 1.57 -9.66 -6.27
CA LYS A 118 1.23 -11.09 -6.40
C LYS A 118 0.91 -11.72 -5.05
N ALA A 119 0.23 -10.96 -4.19
CA ALA A 119 -0.08 -11.40 -2.84
C ALA A 119 -0.99 -12.64 -2.84
N GLU A 120 -0.68 -13.59 -1.96
CA GLU A 120 -1.53 -14.75 -1.70
C GLU A 120 -2.81 -14.32 -0.98
N VAL A 121 -3.96 -14.77 -1.47
CA VAL A 121 -5.26 -14.49 -0.83
C VAL A 121 -5.61 -15.62 0.11
N LEU A 122 -5.58 -15.36 1.42
CA LEU A 122 -5.75 -16.37 2.47
C LEU A 122 -7.21 -16.68 2.79
N THR A 123 -8.13 -15.77 2.42
CA THR A 123 -9.57 -15.93 2.67
C THR A 123 -10.36 -15.52 1.43
N GLU A 124 -11.20 -16.43 0.94
CA GLU A 124 -12.02 -16.19 -0.26
C GLU A 124 -13.11 -15.14 -0.05
N GLU A 125 -13.59 -14.96 1.18
CA GLU A 125 -14.61 -13.95 1.49
C GLU A 125 -14.11 -12.51 1.30
N SER A 126 -12.81 -12.27 1.37
CA SER A 126 -12.22 -10.95 1.10
C SER A 126 -12.40 -10.52 -0.36
N LEU A 127 -12.63 -11.46 -1.26
CA LEU A 127 -12.90 -11.20 -2.68
C LEU A 127 -14.40 -11.27 -3.02
N ASN A 128 -15.22 -11.92 -2.16
CA ASN A 128 -16.56 -12.37 -2.53
C ASN A 128 -17.68 -11.36 -2.34
N ASN A 129 -17.46 -10.20 -1.74
CA ASN A 129 -18.55 -9.24 -1.55
C ASN A 129 -18.99 -8.52 -2.83
N ASP A 130 -18.31 -8.73 -3.98
CA ASP A 130 -18.72 -8.17 -5.28
C ASP A 130 -18.11 -8.94 -6.47
N LEU A 131 -18.28 -10.27 -6.52
CA LEU A 131 -17.66 -11.13 -7.53
C LEU A 131 -18.42 -11.19 -8.89
N SER A 132 -18.96 -10.10 -9.34
CA SER A 132 -19.23 -9.92 -10.78
C SER A 132 -18.10 -9.15 -11.49
N TRP A 133 -16.86 -9.53 -11.18
CA TRP A 133 -15.70 -8.82 -11.71
C TRP A 133 -15.35 -9.33 -13.10
N ASN A 134 -15.43 -8.46 -14.07
CA ASN A 134 -14.59 -8.60 -15.26
C ASN A 134 -13.16 -8.19 -14.85
N GLU A 135 -12.19 -9.08 -14.99
CA GLU A 135 -10.77 -8.77 -14.75
C GLU A 135 -10.29 -7.54 -15.55
N GLU A 136 -10.96 -7.24 -16.67
CA GLU A 136 -10.68 -6.08 -17.51
C GLU A 136 -11.11 -4.74 -16.87
N GLU A 137 -12.10 -4.72 -15.97
CA GLU A 137 -12.58 -3.48 -15.33
C GLU A 137 -11.71 -3.03 -14.16
N LEU A 138 -10.76 -3.86 -13.72
CA LEU A 138 -9.96 -3.67 -12.52
C LEU A 138 -8.50 -3.39 -12.76
N SER A 139 -8.04 -3.57 -13.99
CA SER A 139 -6.66 -3.25 -14.34
C SER A 139 -6.53 -1.77 -14.73
N LEU A 140 -5.47 -1.14 -14.26
CA LEU A 140 -5.07 0.17 -14.80
C LEU A 140 -4.78 0.03 -16.30
N LEU A 141 -5.23 1.00 -17.08
CA LEU A 141 -4.88 1.05 -18.50
C LEU A 141 -3.36 1.03 -18.67
N PRO A 142 -2.84 0.32 -19.68
CA PRO A 142 -1.39 0.22 -19.91
C PRO A 142 -0.69 1.57 -20.00
N GLU A 143 -1.35 2.59 -20.56
CA GLU A 143 -0.82 3.95 -20.65
C GLU A 143 -0.68 4.62 -19.28
N VAL A 144 -1.61 4.35 -18.34
CA VAL A 144 -1.56 4.83 -16.97
C VAL A 144 -0.39 4.16 -16.26
N VAL A 145 -0.25 2.82 -16.36
CA VAL A 145 0.87 2.07 -15.77
C VAL A 145 2.20 2.61 -16.29
N GLN A 146 2.37 2.76 -17.61
CA GLN A 146 3.59 3.35 -18.19
C GLN A 146 3.84 4.77 -17.68
N GLY A 147 2.77 5.53 -17.46
CA GLY A 147 2.83 6.86 -16.85
C GLY A 147 3.38 6.82 -15.44
N LEU A 148 2.87 5.92 -14.60
CA LEU A 148 3.29 5.73 -13.21
C LEU A 148 4.72 5.20 -13.11
N GLU A 149 5.09 4.21 -13.94
CA GLU A 149 6.47 3.72 -14.04
C GLU A 149 7.44 4.84 -14.40
N HIS A 150 7.09 5.67 -15.41
CA HIS A 150 7.91 6.80 -15.78
C HIS A 150 8.10 7.79 -14.62
N ILE A 151 7.00 8.15 -13.94
CA ILE A 151 7.05 9.04 -12.77
C ILE A 151 7.94 8.44 -11.69
N THR A 152 7.74 7.15 -11.35
CA THR A 152 8.49 6.43 -10.32
C THR A 152 10.00 6.41 -10.59
N LYS A 153 10.38 6.29 -11.86
CA LYS A 153 11.80 6.33 -12.27
C LYS A 153 12.41 7.74 -12.20
N MET A 154 11.59 8.78 -12.40
CA MET A 154 12.07 10.16 -12.52
C MET A 154 12.00 10.96 -11.21
N VAL A 155 11.14 10.55 -10.29
CA VAL A 155 10.92 11.23 -9.01
C VAL A 155 11.75 10.54 -7.93
N ASN A 156 12.40 11.33 -7.08
CA ASN A 156 12.94 10.80 -5.84
C ASN A 156 11.78 10.62 -4.85
N CYS A 157 11.42 9.36 -4.58
CA CYS A 157 10.27 9.03 -3.73
C CYS A 157 10.42 9.43 -2.26
N ASP A 158 11.63 9.76 -1.81
CA ASP A 158 11.90 10.35 -0.51
C ASP A 158 11.47 11.82 -0.45
N ASN A 159 11.36 12.48 -1.61
CA ASN A 159 10.92 13.85 -1.72
C ASN A 159 9.39 13.95 -1.80
N ALA A 160 8.86 15.08 -1.32
CA ALA A 160 7.44 15.36 -1.46
C ALA A 160 7.09 15.81 -2.89
N ILE A 161 6.12 15.14 -3.51
CA ILE A 161 5.59 15.55 -4.83
C ILE A 161 4.63 16.74 -4.75
N SER A 162 4.51 17.38 -3.60
CA SER A 162 3.64 18.55 -3.38
C SER A 162 4.21 19.87 -3.93
N GLY A 163 5.48 19.90 -4.24
CA GLY A 163 6.18 21.10 -4.74
C GLY A 163 7.42 20.78 -5.56
N GLY A 164 8.11 21.79 -6.04
CA GLY A 164 9.39 21.67 -6.71
C GLY A 164 9.36 20.93 -8.05
N HIS A 165 10.48 20.31 -8.35
CA HIS A 165 10.72 19.57 -9.58
C HIS A 165 9.86 18.30 -9.67
N GLU A 166 9.69 17.58 -8.57
CA GLU A 166 8.91 16.35 -8.47
C GLU A 166 7.44 16.60 -8.81
N LYS A 167 6.86 17.67 -8.26
CA LYS A 167 5.49 18.08 -8.62
C LYS A 167 5.34 18.33 -10.12
N LYS A 168 6.31 19.01 -10.72
CA LYS A 168 6.31 19.32 -12.16
C LYS A 168 6.29 18.05 -12.99
N ILE A 169 7.12 17.06 -12.66
CA ILE A 169 7.16 15.77 -13.36
C ILE A 169 5.81 15.07 -13.27
N VAL A 170 5.30 14.90 -12.03
CA VAL A 170 4.04 14.19 -11.77
C VAL A 170 2.88 14.86 -12.51
N VAL A 171 2.64 16.15 -12.23
CA VAL A 171 1.48 16.87 -12.78
C VAL A 171 1.53 16.93 -14.31
N ARG A 172 2.73 17.17 -14.88
CA ARG A 172 2.89 17.18 -16.34
C ARG A 172 2.53 15.84 -16.95
N ARG A 173 2.97 14.72 -16.35
CA ARG A 173 2.68 13.38 -16.86
C ARG A 173 1.20 13.05 -16.78
N LEU A 174 0.56 13.36 -15.65
CA LEU A 174 -0.89 13.15 -15.49
C LEU A 174 -1.71 13.97 -16.49
N LEU A 175 -1.35 15.25 -16.70
CA LEU A 175 -2.00 16.09 -17.71
C LEU A 175 -1.83 15.52 -19.13
N GLN A 176 -0.63 15.00 -19.47
CA GLN A 176 -0.40 14.37 -20.76
C GLN A 176 -1.29 13.14 -21.01
N LEU A 177 -1.59 12.35 -19.98
CA LEU A 177 -2.52 11.22 -20.07
C LEU A 177 -3.94 11.72 -20.24
N HIS A 178 -4.38 12.64 -19.40
CA HIS A 178 -5.71 13.20 -19.44
C HIS A 178 -6.02 13.96 -20.76
N ASP A 179 -5.05 14.73 -21.28
CA ASP A 179 -5.18 15.43 -22.57
C ASP A 179 -5.31 14.47 -23.77
N LYS A 180 -4.99 13.19 -23.59
CA LYS A 180 -5.24 12.09 -24.56
C LYS A 180 -6.63 11.45 -24.37
N GLY A 181 -7.45 11.94 -23.45
CA GLY A 181 -8.76 11.40 -23.12
C GLY A 181 -8.73 10.21 -22.16
N ILE A 182 -7.59 9.96 -21.48
CA ILE A 182 -7.47 8.88 -20.51
C ILE A 182 -7.94 9.38 -19.14
N ASP A 183 -8.92 8.68 -18.55
CA ASP A 183 -9.32 8.90 -17.16
C ASP A 183 -8.23 8.44 -16.18
N LEU A 184 -8.10 9.18 -15.08
CA LEU A 184 -7.09 8.92 -14.06
C LEU A 184 -7.74 8.34 -12.80
N PRO A 185 -7.84 7.01 -12.64
CA PRO A 185 -8.48 6.37 -11.49
C PRO A 185 -7.61 6.54 -10.24
N GLY A 186 -7.83 7.62 -9.49
CA GLY A 186 -6.97 8.06 -8.41
C GLY A 186 -6.73 7.02 -7.32
N ASP A 187 -7.76 6.23 -6.95
CA ASP A 187 -7.64 5.17 -5.95
C ASP A 187 -6.76 4.02 -6.44
N ALA A 188 -7.02 3.49 -7.63
CA ALA A 188 -6.23 2.43 -8.25
C ALA A 188 -4.77 2.87 -8.48
N MET A 189 -4.56 4.13 -8.88
CA MET A 189 -3.22 4.69 -9.02
C MET A 189 -2.50 4.79 -7.67
N ALA A 190 -3.21 5.13 -6.58
CA ALA A 190 -2.65 5.17 -5.24
C ALA A 190 -2.24 3.76 -4.75
N GLU A 191 -3.05 2.73 -5.00
CA GLU A 191 -2.71 1.33 -4.72
C GLU A 191 -1.45 0.90 -5.48
N TRP A 192 -1.39 1.22 -6.77
CA TRP A 192 -0.23 0.90 -7.60
C TRP A 192 1.06 1.50 -7.04
N VAL A 193 1.06 2.81 -6.75
CA VAL A 193 2.28 3.46 -6.22
C VAL A 193 2.61 3.01 -4.79
N ALA A 194 1.60 2.63 -3.98
CA ALA A 194 1.82 2.03 -2.67
C ALA A 194 2.54 0.68 -2.78
N ALA A 195 2.15 -0.17 -3.74
CA ALA A 195 2.85 -1.42 -4.05
C ALA A 195 4.31 -1.18 -4.49
N HIS A 196 4.60 0.01 -5.01
CA HIS A 196 5.95 0.43 -5.41
C HIS A 196 6.67 1.29 -4.36
N GLY A 197 6.19 1.27 -3.09
CA GLY A 197 6.84 1.86 -1.93
C GLY A 197 6.83 3.39 -1.88
N TRP A 198 5.87 4.05 -2.54
CA TRP A 198 5.69 5.48 -2.38
C TRP A 198 5.20 5.81 -0.98
N SER A 199 5.74 6.86 -0.37
CA SER A 199 5.31 7.29 0.96
C SER A 199 3.82 7.67 0.98
N GLU A 200 3.17 7.50 2.13
CA GLU A 200 1.77 7.87 2.37
C GLU A 200 1.41 9.25 1.80
N LYS A 201 2.23 10.26 2.12
CA LYS A 201 2.02 11.64 1.65
C LYS A 201 1.99 11.74 0.13
N ASN A 202 2.83 10.95 -0.55
CA ASN A 202 2.94 10.95 -1.99
C ASN A 202 1.78 10.17 -2.64
N CYS A 203 1.36 9.03 -2.09
CA CYS A 203 0.18 8.29 -2.54
C CYS A 203 -1.06 9.18 -2.49
N LYS A 204 -1.32 9.79 -1.35
CA LYS A 204 -2.43 10.73 -1.16
C LYS A 204 -2.37 11.93 -2.12
N LYS A 205 -1.17 12.51 -2.30
CA LYS A 205 -0.99 13.65 -3.18
C LYS A 205 -1.19 13.29 -4.66
N LEU A 206 -0.77 12.12 -5.09
CA LEU A 206 -1.01 11.61 -6.44
C LEU A 206 -2.51 11.48 -6.71
N LYS A 207 -3.25 10.84 -5.80
CA LYS A 207 -4.72 10.73 -5.87
C LYS A 207 -5.38 12.10 -5.98
N GLU A 208 -5.01 13.06 -5.11
CA GLU A 208 -5.54 14.42 -5.18
C GLU A 208 -5.28 15.12 -6.54
N TYR A 209 -4.14 14.87 -7.19
CA TYR A 209 -3.85 15.40 -8.50
C TYR A 209 -4.72 14.76 -9.58
N ALA A 210 -4.85 13.44 -9.57
CA ALA A 210 -5.71 12.70 -10.50
C ALA A 210 -7.16 13.20 -10.43
N GLU A 211 -7.73 13.26 -9.22
CA GLU A 211 -9.10 13.73 -9.00
C GLU A 211 -9.32 15.18 -9.47
N LYS A 212 -8.35 16.08 -9.23
CA LYS A 212 -8.43 17.48 -9.69
C LYS A 212 -8.40 17.56 -11.20
N ILE A 213 -7.52 16.80 -11.84
CA ILE A 213 -7.37 16.79 -13.30
C ILE A 213 -8.63 16.25 -13.96
N ASN A 214 -9.19 15.14 -13.47
CA ASN A 214 -10.45 14.59 -13.96
C ASN A 214 -11.63 15.59 -13.84
N LYS A 215 -11.59 16.48 -12.83
CA LYS A 215 -12.56 17.58 -12.68
C LYS A 215 -12.23 18.81 -13.55
N GLY A 216 -11.26 18.71 -14.45
CA GLY A 216 -10.84 19.82 -15.32
C GLY A 216 -9.97 20.89 -14.63
N ILE A 217 -9.57 20.64 -13.37
CA ILE A 217 -8.72 21.56 -12.62
C ILE A 217 -7.25 21.23 -12.90
N ARG A 218 -6.52 22.17 -13.53
CA ARG A 218 -5.09 22.00 -13.79
C ARG A 218 -4.25 22.46 -12.58
N PRO A 219 -3.59 21.53 -11.84
CA PRO A 219 -2.73 21.91 -10.72
C PRO A 219 -1.59 22.82 -11.19
N ARG A 220 -1.43 23.98 -10.55
CA ARG A 220 -0.33 24.91 -10.88
C ARG A 220 1.00 24.30 -10.46
N TYR A 221 1.99 24.32 -11.33
CA TYR A 221 3.39 24.06 -11.03
C TYR A 221 4.22 25.16 -11.68
N ASN A 222 5.18 25.70 -10.95
CA ASN A 222 6.04 26.74 -11.49
C ASN A 222 6.96 26.13 -12.56
N ALA A 223 7.15 26.89 -13.63
CA ALA A 223 8.00 26.52 -14.77
C ALA A 223 9.46 26.40 -14.35
#